data_cda40b1679c44377e7fa2fa015795d4e
#
_entry.id   cda40b1679c44377e7fa2fa015795d4e
#
_cell.length_a   1.000
_cell.length_b   1.000
_cell.length_c   1.000
_cell.angle_alpha   90.00
_cell.angle_beta   90.00
_cell.angle_gamma   90.00
#
_symmetry.space_group_name_H-M   'P 1'
#
loop_
_entity.id
_entity.type
_entity.pdbx_description
1 polymer ?
#
loop_
_entity_poly.entity_id
_entity_poly.type
_entity_poly.pdbx_seq_one_letter_code
_entity_poly.pdbx_strand_id
1 'polypeptide(L)'
;PGRFEAHLRNLAIAVFALWAAALVPRSWLVRFAVPLFVGGVAMLIAVALFGDIAKGARRWLNLGFIRIQPSEVLKIAAPLMLAWYFQQREGMLRWFDFAATAVLLMVPVWLIARQPDLGTALLVLASGGFVIFLAGLSWKLIASMVIGLAASAPFLWAAMHDYQRQRVLTLLDPASDPLGRGFHIIQSTIAIGSGGVWGKGWMEGTQTRLEFVPERTTDFILAVFSEEFGLVGNGVLIALYLAVVLRALAIAARGLTLFDRLLAGALALVFFVYAFVNIGMVSGVLPVVGVPLPFMSYGGTAMATLGLGLGLVMGVARARAHPEGAAQRMNRFT
;
A
#
# COMPACT_ATOMS: atom_id res chain seq x y z
N PRO A 1 27.26 -3.65 6.93
CA PRO A 1 27.03 -2.55 7.90
C PRO A 1 26.11 -1.48 7.30
N GLY A 2 26.39 -0.94 6.10
CA GLY A 2 25.65 0.23 5.56
C GLY A 2 24.16 0.02 5.27
N ARG A 3 23.71 -1.20 4.94
CA ARG A 3 22.26 -1.48 4.71
C ARG A 3 21.48 -1.50 6.02
N PHE A 4 22.05 -2.00 7.09
CA PHE A 4 21.41 -2.03 8.41
C PHE A 4 21.24 -0.62 8.97
N GLU A 5 22.29 0.20 8.93
CA GLU A 5 22.24 1.60 9.34
C GLU A 5 21.21 2.41 8.52
N ALA A 6 21.19 2.18 7.21
CA ALA A 6 20.20 2.81 6.34
C ALA A 6 18.76 2.37 6.68
N HIS A 7 18.55 1.09 7.05
CA HIS A 7 17.24 0.59 7.48
C HIS A 7 16.82 1.23 8.80
N LEU A 8 17.70 1.31 9.80
CA LEU A 8 17.42 1.99 11.07
C LEU A 8 17.07 3.47 10.86
N ARG A 9 17.82 4.16 10.00
CA ARG A 9 17.50 5.54 9.63
C ARG A 9 16.11 5.66 9.00
N ASN A 10 15.77 4.77 8.06
CA ASN A 10 14.46 4.77 7.41
C ASN A 10 13.34 4.46 8.41
N LEU A 11 13.57 3.55 9.34
CA LEU A 11 12.63 3.24 10.42
C LEU A 11 12.43 4.45 11.35
N ALA A 12 13.51 5.13 11.73
CA ALA A 12 13.42 6.36 12.52
C ALA A 12 12.61 7.45 11.79
N ILE A 13 12.83 7.62 10.48
CA ILE A 13 12.02 8.54 9.65
C ILE A 13 10.56 8.11 9.63
N ALA A 14 10.26 6.82 9.48
CA ALA A 14 8.88 6.31 9.48
C ALA A 14 8.18 6.52 10.84
N VAL A 15 8.88 6.28 11.95
CA VAL A 15 8.37 6.55 13.32
C VAL A 15 8.16 8.05 13.54
N PHE A 16 9.08 8.89 13.09
CA PHE A 16 8.91 10.34 13.15
C PHE A 16 7.71 10.79 12.31
N ALA A 17 7.57 10.26 11.08
CA ALA A 17 6.44 10.56 10.21
C ALA A 17 5.09 10.11 10.85
N LEU A 18 5.08 8.94 11.49
CA LEU A 18 3.93 8.44 12.25
C LEU A 18 3.57 9.40 13.39
N TRP A 19 4.55 9.76 14.21
CA TRP A 19 4.33 10.69 15.31
C TRP A 19 3.86 12.06 14.84
N ALA A 20 4.50 12.62 13.82
CA ALA A 20 4.12 13.92 13.25
C ALA A 20 2.70 13.87 12.67
N ALA A 21 2.35 12.83 11.91
CA ALA A 21 1.01 12.65 11.35
C ALA A 21 -0.07 12.49 12.42
N ALA A 22 0.23 11.82 13.54
CA ALA A 22 -0.70 11.70 14.67
C ALA A 22 -1.02 13.03 15.34
N LEU A 23 -0.16 14.03 15.17
CA LEU A 23 -0.34 15.38 15.71
C LEU A 23 -1.09 16.33 14.76
N VAL A 24 -1.24 15.98 13.49
CA VAL A 24 -1.91 16.83 12.48
C VAL A 24 -3.37 17.04 12.85
N PRO A 25 -3.82 18.28 12.99
CA PRO A 25 -5.23 18.58 13.27
C PRO A 25 -6.11 18.16 12.08
N ARG A 26 -7.29 17.61 12.36
CA ARG A 26 -8.27 17.22 11.35
C ARG A 26 -8.59 18.36 10.36
N SER A 27 -8.72 19.59 10.85
CA SER A 27 -9.00 20.78 10.02
C SER A 27 -7.97 20.97 8.89
N TRP A 28 -6.70 20.66 9.16
CA TRP A 28 -5.65 20.69 8.15
C TRP A 28 -5.80 19.56 7.14
N LEU A 29 -6.16 18.35 7.59
CA LEU A 29 -6.38 17.20 6.68
C LEU A 29 -7.52 17.51 5.71
N VAL A 30 -8.64 18.03 6.21
CA VAL A 30 -9.79 18.43 5.39
C VAL A 30 -9.42 19.56 4.43
N ARG A 31 -8.69 20.58 4.90
CA ARG A 31 -8.28 21.74 4.07
C ARG A 31 -7.32 21.36 2.96
N PHE A 32 -6.37 20.45 3.25
CA PHE A 32 -5.33 20.05 2.29
C PHE A 32 -5.69 18.82 1.46
N ALA A 33 -6.86 18.20 1.65
CA ALA A 33 -7.28 17.02 0.91
C ALA A 33 -7.25 17.24 -0.62
N VAL A 34 -7.91 18.30 -1.09
CA VAL A 34 -7.96 18.67 -2.51
C VAL A 34 -6.59 19.12 -3.03
N PRO A 35 -5.88 20.08 -2.39
CA PRO A 35 -4.56 20.51 -2.83
C PRO A 35 -3.53 19.38 -2.92
N LEU A 36 -3.48 18.47 -1.95
CA LEU A 36 -2.56 17.33 -1.96
C LEU A 36 -2.86 16.35 -3.09
N PHE A 37 -4.13 16.08 -3.36
CA PHE A 37 -4.52 15.22 -4.46
C PHE A 37 -4.19 15.84 -5.81
N VAL A 38 -4.58 17.10 -6.04
CA VAL A 38 -4.30 17.81 -7.30
C VAL A 38 -2.80 17.97 -7.49
N GLY A 39 -2.06 18.34 -6.46
CA GLY A 39 -0.60 18.43 -6.48
C GLY A 39 0.07 17.07 -6.78
N GLY A 40 -0.43 15.98 -6.19
CA GLY A 40 0.03 14.63 -6.47
C GLY A 40 -0.20 14.21 -7.92
N VAL A 41 -1.38 14.49 -8.49
CA VAL A 41 -1.68 14.24 -9.90
C VAL A 41 -0.82 15.11 -10.82
N ALA A 42 -0.65 16.39 -10.49
CA ALA A 42 0.24 17.29 -11.25
C ALA A 42 1.69 16.79 -11.24
N MET A 43 2.19 16.31 -10.10
CA MET A 43 3.51 15.70 -10.00
C MET A 43 3.62 14.39 -10.81
N LEU A 44 2.55 13.56 -10.90
CA LEU A 44 2.57 12.38 -11.79
C LEU A 44 2.69 12.78 -13.25
N ILE A 45 1.99 13.83 -13.68
CA ILE A 45 2.09 14.37 -15.04
C ILE A 45 3.50 14.92 -15.26
N ALA A 46 4.07 15.64 -14.29
CA ALA A 46 5.44 16.13 -14.38
C ALA A 46 6.47 15.01 -14.52
N VAL A 47 6.29 13.88 -13.79
CA VAL A 47 7.14 12.68 -13.95
C VAL A 47 7.01 12.06 -15.33
N ALA A 48 5.82 12.04 -15.91
CA ALA A 48 5.64 11.53 -17.28
C ALA A 48 6.39 12.37 -18.33
N LEU A 49 6.52 13.68 -18.09
CA LEU A 49 7.21 14.62 -19.00
C LEU A 49 8.71 14.74 -18.70
N PHE A 50 9.09 14.86 -17.43
CA PHE A 50 10.44 15.27 -16.99
C PHE A 50 11.11 14.26 -16.05
N GLY A 51 10.48 13.09 -15.76
CA GLY A 51 10.99 12.14 -14.76
C GLY A 51 12.27 11.45 -15.16
N ASP A 52 13.10 11.14 -14.16
CA ASP A 52 14.31 10.33 -14.31
C ASP A 52 13.96 8.86 -14.60
N ILE A 53 14.70 8.25 -15.53
CA ILE A 53 14.58 6.82 -15.83
C ILE A 53 15.42 6.04 -14.80
N ALA A 54 14.76 5.31 -13.93
CA ALA A 54 15.39 4.41 -12.98
C ALA A 54 14.84 2.98 -13.13
N LYS A 55 15.71 1.99 -13.26
CA LYS A 55 15.34 0.57 -13.48
C LYS A 55 14.35 0.39 -14.65
N GLY A 56 14.53 1.14 -15.75
CA GLY A 56 13.71 1.04 -16.96
C GLY A 56 12.34 1.73 -16.92
N ALA A 57 12.03 2.50 -15.86
CA ALA A 57 10.78 3.24 -15.76
C ALA A 57 10.98 4.66 -15.22
N ARG A 58 10.15 5.60 -15.68
CA ARG A 58 10.13 6.98 -15.18
C ARG A 58 9.17 7.05 -14.00
N ARG A 59 9.68 7.12 -12.76
CA ARG A 59 8.87 7.11 -11.54
C ARG A 59 9.27 8.17 -10.54
N TRP A 60 10.44 8.78 -10.72
CA TRP A 60 11.05 9.69 -9.76
C TRP A 60 11.13 11.10 -10.35
N LEU A 61 10.77 12.08 -9.53
CA LEU A 61 11.00 13.48 -9.80
C LEU A 61 12.21 13.94 -8.98
N ASN A 62 13.23 14.42 -9.67
CA ASN A 62 14.42 14.97 -9.04
C ASN A 62 14.26 16.48 -8.88
N LEU A 63 14.14 16.94 -7.64
CA LEU A 63 14.03 18.37 -7.30
C LEU A 63 15.41 18.98 -6.95
N GLY A 64 16.50 18.31 -7.31
CA GLY A 64 17.87 18.73 -7.01
C GLY A 64 18.35 18.25 -5.64
N PHE A 65 17.67 18.59 -4.57
CA PHE A 65 18.04 18.22 -3.19
C PHE A 65 17.30 16.99 -2.66
N ILE A 66 16.19 16.60 -3.28
CA ILE A 66 15.40 15.42 -2.90
C ILE A 66 14.80 14.75 -4.13
N ARG A 67 14.73 13.41 -4.08
CA ARG A 67 13.97 12.60 -5.06
C ARG A 67 12.65 12.20 -4.46
N ILE A 68 11.55 12.55 -5.14
CA ILE A 68 10.19 12.25 -4.71
C ILE A 68 9.57 11.27 -5.71
N GLN A 69 8.87 10.27 -5.19
CA GLN A 69 7.98 9.42 -5.98
C GLN A 69 6.53 9.87 -5.75
N PRO A 70 5.89 10.56 -6.71
CA PRO A 70 4.57 11.15 -6.50
C PRO A 70 3.48 10.13 -6.20
N SER A 71 3.62 8.92 -6.68
CA SER A 71 2.70 7.82 -6.38
C SER A 71 2.68 7.44 -4.89
N GLU A 72 3.78 7.66 -4.14
CA GLU A 72 3.79 7.46 -2.68
C GLU A 72 2.88 8.49 -1.98
N VAL A 73 2.92 9.75 -2.43
CA VAL A 73 2.05 10.80 -1.91
C VAL A 73 0.59 10.46 -2.19
N LEU A 74 0.28 9.93 -3.37
CA LEU A 74 -1.08 9.61 -3.77
C LEU A 74 -1.70 8.42 -3.02
N LYS A 75 -0.91 7.54 -2.44
CA LYS A 75 -1.42 6.48 -1.55
C LYS A 75 -2.12 7.05 -0.31
N ILE A 76 -1.74 8.26 0.11
CA ILE A 76 -2.37 9.00 1.22
C ILE A 76 -3.35 10.05 0.68
N ALA A 77 -2.97 10.80 -0.37
CA ALA A 77 -3.77 11.90 -0.90
C ALA A 77 -5.07 11.41 -1.56
N ALA A 78 -5.07 10.23 -2.21
CA ALA A 78 -6.28 9.69 -2.83
C ALA A 78 -7.35 9.33 -1.77
N PRO A 79 -7.08 8.50 -0.76
CA PRO A 79 -8.09 8.22 0.27
C PRO A 79 -8.49 9.47 1.05
N LEU A 80 -7.57 10.43 1.26
CA LEU A 80 -7.86 11.69 1.92
C LEU A 80 -8.87 12.53 1.12
N MET A 81 -8.64 12.67 -0.19
CA MET A 81 -9.52 13.40 -1.10
C MET A 81 -10.91 12.74 -1.19
N LEU A 82 -10.96 11.43 -1.34
CA LEU A 82 -12.24 10.71 -1.47
C LEU A 82 -13.03 10.74 -0.16
N ALA A 83 -12.38 10.59 1.00
CA ALA A 83 -13.02 10.73 2.31
C ALA A 83 -13.57 12.15 2.52
N TRP A 84 -12.83 13.19 2.08
CA TRP A 84 -13.29 14.55 2.06
C TRP A 84 -14.55 14.73 1.18
N TYR A 85 -14.53 14.17 -0.04
CA TYR A 85 -15.66 14.26 -0.97
C TYR A 85 -16.93 13.66 -0.37
N PHE A 86 -16.85 12.44 0.19
CA PHE A 86 -17.99 11.78 0.81
C PHE A 86 -18.49 12.51 2.06
N GLN A 87 -17.60 13.11 2.85
CA GLN A 87 -17.99 13.95 4.00
C GLN A 87 -18.82 15.17 3.56
N GLN A 88 -18.45 15.82 2.45
CA GLN A 88 -19.19 16.96 1.91
C GLN A 88 -20.59 16.59 1.41
N ARG A 89 -20.81 15.32 1.10
CA ARG A 89 -22.06 14.76 0.58
C ARG A 89 -22.80 13.90 1.60
N GLU A 90 -22.38 13.92 2.86
CA GLU A 90 -22.99 13.12 3.94
C GLU A 90 -24.50 13.41 4.02
N GLY A 91 -25.33 12.34 4.04
CA GLY A 91 -26.79 12.44 4.01
C GLY A 91 -27.43 12.66 2.64
N MET A 92 -26.67 12.95 1.57
CA MET A 92 -27.16 13.20 0.21
C MET A 92 -26.48 12.34 -0.84
N LEU A 93 -25.90 11.20 -0.42
CA LEU A 93 -25.15 10.31 -1.32
C LEU A 93 -26.07 9.70 -2.39
N ARG A 94 -25.66 9.84 -3.65
CA ARG A 94 -26.34 9.29 -4.82
C ARG A 94 -25.37 8.41 -5.61
N TRP A 95 -25.90 7.58 -6.51
CA TRP A 95 -25.08 6.69 -7.33
C TRP A 95 -23.98 7.40 -8.14
N PHE A 96 -24.25 8.62 -8.60
CA PHE A 96 -23.27 9.41 -9.37
C PHE A 96 -22.11 9.93 -8.49
N ASP A 97 -22.26 10.02 -7.17
CA ASP A 97 -21.15 10.36 -6.27
C ASP A 97 -20.11 9.23 -6.24
N PHE A 98 -20.56 7.99 -6.28
CA PHE A 98 -19.69 6.82 -6.42
C PHE A 98 -19.01 6.78 -7.79
N ALA A 99 -19.73 7.13 -8.87
CA ALA A 99 -19.15 7.22 -10.21
C ALA A 99 -18.10 8.33 -10.29
N ALA A 100 -18.39 9.51 -9.75
CA ALA A 100 -17.46 10.64 -9.71
C ALA A 100 -16.18 10.30 -8.93
N THR A 101 -16.30 9.67 -7.77
CA THR A 101 -15.15 9.24 -6.96
C THR A 101 -14.36 8.13 -7.63
N ALA A 102 -15.01 7.22 -8.33
CA ALA A 102 -14.34 6.21 -9.14
C ALA A 102 -13.54 6.85 -10.28
N VAL A 103 -14.09 7.82 -11.00
CA VAL A 103 -13.37 8.56 -12.05
C VAL A 103 -12.18 9.32 -11.46
N LEU A 104 -12.36 10.04 -10.36
CA LEU A 104 -11.27 10.73 -9.66
C LEU A 104 -10.13 9.76 -9.28
N LEU A 105 -10.47 8.58 -8.80
CA LEU A 105 -9.49 7.56 -8.43
C LEU A 105 -8.78 6.97 -9.67
N MET A 106 -9.52 6.76 -10.76
CA MET A 106 -8.94 6.16 -11.97
C MET A 106 -7.92 7.06 -12.67
N VAL A 107 -7.98 8.38 -12.48
CA VAL A 107 -7.00 9.32 -13.07
C VAL A 107 -5.57 9.01 -12.59
N PRO A 108 -5.25 9.05 -11.28
CA PRO A 108 -3.90 8.71 -10.82
C PRO A 108 -3.53 7.25 -11.08
N VAL A 109 -4.47 6.31 -10.94
CA VAL A 109 -4.23 4.87 -11.20
C VAL A 109 -3.77 4.67 -12.65
N TRP A 110 -4.45 5.27 -13.61
CA TRP A 110 -4.09 5.17 -15.02
C TRP A 110 -2.72 5.81 -15.32
N LEU A 111 -2.44 6.98 -14.74
CA LEU A 111 -1.13 7.63 -14.89
C LEU A 111 0.00 6.78 -14.34
N ILE A 112 -0.18 6.14 -13.18
CA ILE A 112 0.82 5.25 -12.57
C ILE A 112 0.98 3.96 -13.38
N ALA A 113 -0.12 3.38 -13.87
CA ALA A 113 -0.08 2.19 -14.71
C ALA A 113 0.70 2.43 -16.03
N ARG A 114 0.63 3.66 -16.58
CA ARG A 114 1.45 4.09 -17.72
C ARG A 114 2.95 4.22 -17.43
N GLN A 115 3.33 4.30 -16.14
CA GLN A 115 4.73 4.36 -15.68
C GLN A 115 5.32 2.97 -15.38
N PRO A 116 4.88 1.89 -16.01
CA PRO A 116 4.99 0.45 -15.72
C PRO A 116 5.13 0.10 -14.22
N ASP A 117 4.33 0.74 -13.35
CA ASP A 117 4.31 0.50 -11.90
C ASP A 117 2.96 -0.07 -11.43
N LEU A 118 2.70 -1.33 -11.80
CA LEU A 118 1.45 -2.01 -11.47
C LEU A 118 1.26 -2.19 -9.96
N GLY A 119 2.33 -2.47 -9.21
CA GLY A 119 2.25 -2.64 -7.76
C GLY A 119 1.72 -1.38 -7.07
N THR A 120 2.29 -0.23 -7.42
CA THR A 120 1.84 1.05 -6.85
C THR A 120 0.47 1.47 -7.37
N ALA A 121 0.15 1.20 -8.66
CA ALA A 121 -1.18 1.45 -9.21
C ALA A 121 -2.27 0.68 -8.45
N LEU A 122 -2.03 -0.61 -8.15
CA LEU A 122 -2.93 -1.44 -7.34
C LEU A 122 -3.08 -0.92 -5.91
N LEU A 123 -1.99 -0.44 -5.29
CA LEU A 123 -2.05 0.12 -3.94
C LEU A 123 -2.84 1.43 -3.88
N VAL A 124 -2.69 2.31 -4.88
CA VAL A 124 -3.49 3.55 -4.98
C VAL A 124 -4.95 3.20 -5.28
N LEU A 125 -5.20 2.26 -6.19
CA LEU A 125 -6.55 1.77 -6.47
C LEU A 125 -7.20 1.18 -5.21
N ALA A 126 -6.49 0.36 -4.47
CA ALA A 126 -6.95 -0.21 -3.22
C ALA A 126 -7.25 0.88 -2.18
N SER A 127 -6.35 1.87 -2.03
CA SER A 127 -6.51 2.93 -1.03
C SER A 127 -7.78 3.77 -1.24
N GLY A 128 -8.04 4.20 -2.47
CA GLY A 128 -9.27 4.93 -2.80
C GLY A 128 -10.49 4.00 -2.90
N GLY A 129 -10.31 2.78 -3.43
CA GLY A 129 -11.36 1.76 -3.52
C GLY A 129 -11.95 1.39 -2.16
N PHE A 130 -11.11 1.31 -1.12
CA PHE A 130 -11.59 1.06 0.24
C PHE A 130 -12.42 2.24 0.78
N VAL A 131 -12.08 3.48 0.45
CA VAL A 131 -12.94 4.63 0.81
C VAL A 131 -14.31 4.49 0.16
N ILE A 132 -14.35 4.20 -1.14
CA ILE A 132 -15.59 4.02 -1.90
C ILE A 132 -16.41 2.84 -1.33
N PHE A 133 -15.76 1.74 -1.00
CA PHE A 133 -16.38 0.58 -0.38
C PHE A 133 -16.99 0.91 0.99
N LEU A 134 -16.21 1.55 1.87
CA LEU A 134 -16.63 1.90 3.23
C LEU A 134 -17.70 3.01 3.24
N ALA A 135 -17.76 3.84 2.19
CA ALA A 135 -18.82 4.86 2.03
C ALA A 135 -20.21 4.25 1.77
N GLY A 136 -20.30 2.93 1.59
CA GLY A 136 -21.56 2.22 1.46
C GLY A 136 -21.86 1.73 0.04
N LEU A 137 -20.82 1.38 -0.74
CA LEU A 137 -21.01 0.76 -2.03
C LEU A 137 -21.83 -0.52 -1.90
N SER A 138 -22.92 -0.65 -2.68
CA SER A 138 -23.80 -1.79 -2.57
C SER A 138 -23.12 -3.11 -2.99
N TRP A 139 -23.39 -4.20 -2.26
CA TRP A 139 -22.86 -5.52 -2.58
C TRP A 139 -23.28 -6.01 -3.97
N LYS A 140 -24.46 -5.58 -4.46
CA LYS A 140 -24.94 -5.89 -5.81
C LYS A 140 -24.02 -5.27 -6.87
N LEU A 141 -23.56 -4.03 -6.65
CA LEU A 141 -22.63 -3.35 -7.55
C LEU A 141 -21.25 -3.99 -7.49
N ILE A 142 -20.76 -4.35 -6.31
CA ILE A 142 -19.50 -5.08 -6.15
C ILE A 142 -19.56 -6.42 -6.91
N ALA A 143 -20.62 -7.19 -6.70
CA ALA A 143 -20.82 -8.45 -7.40
C ALA A 143 -20.89 -8.26 -8.92
N SER A 144 -21.60 -7.23 -9.42
CA SER A 144 -21.66 -6.94 -10.85
C SER A 144 -20.29 -6.53 -11.42
N MET A 145 -19.48 -5.78 -10.65
CA MET A 145 -18.11 -5.42 -11.05
C MET A 145 -17.20 -6.66 -11.12
N VAL A 146 -17.28 -7.56 -10.14
CA VAL A 146 -16.52 -8.82 -10.13
C VAL A 146 -16.92 -9.72 -11.30
N ILE A 147 -18.22 -9.87 -11.55
CA ILE A 147 -18.74 -10.65 -12.70
C ILE A 147 -18.30 -10.00 -14.02
N GLY A 148 -18.41 -8.67 -14.13
CA GLY A 148 -17.98 -7.94 -15.32
C GLY A 148 -16.49 -8.08 -15.57
N LEU A 149 -15.66 -8.02 -14.52
CA LEU A 149 -14.21 -8.22 -14.61
C LEU A 149 -13.88 -9.67 -15.05
N ALA A 150 -14.56 -10.66 -14.47
CA ALA A 150 -14.39 -12.05 -14.87
C ALA A 150 -14.80 -12.29 -16.33
N ALA A 151 -15.94 -11.73 -16.75
CA ALA A 151 -16.41 -11.82 -18.13
C ALA A 151 -15.47 -11.08 -19.13
N SER A 152 -14.82 -10.00 -18.68
CA SER A 152 -13.86 -9.26 -19.51
C SER A 152 -12.45 -9.88 -19.53
N ALA A 153 -12.20 -10.95 -18.76
CA ALA A 153 -10.86 -11.57 -18.63
C ALA A 153 -10.23 -11.95 -19.99
N PRO A 154 -10.95 -12.54 -20.99
CA PRO A 154 -10.37 -12.83 -22.30
C PRO A 154 -9.91 -11.58 -23.05
N PHE A 155 -10.71 -10.51 -22.98
CA PHE A 155 -10.38 -9.22 -23.62
C PHE A 155 -9.21 -8.53 -22.92
N LEU A 156 -9.19 -8.58 -21.57
CA LEU A 156 -8.08 -8.06 -20.78
C LEU A 156 -6.79 -8.80 -21.09
N TRP A 157 -6.85 -10.13 -21.20
CA TRP A 157 -5.72 -10.95 -21.60
C TRP A 157 -5.17 -10.53 -22.98
N ALA A 158 -6.06 -10.29 -23.94
CA ALA A 158 -5.65 -9.83 -25.28
C ALA A 158 -5.03 -8.43 -25.28
N ALA A 159 -5.50 -7.56 -24.38
CA ALA A 159 -5.01 -6.18 -24.24
C ALA A 159 -3.76 -6.03 -23.37
N MET A 160 -3.37 -7.08 -22.61
CA MET A 160 -2.17 -7.06 -21.77
C MET A 160 -0.89 -6.95 -22.58
N HIS A 161 0.05 -6.15 -22.10
CA HIS A 161 1.42 -6.12 -22.61
C HIS A 161 2.15 -7.42 -22.27
N ASP A 162 3.14 -7.81 -23.07
CA ASP A 162 3.86 -9.07 -22.89
C ASP A 162 4.46 -9.25 -21.50
N TYR A 163 5.00 -8.18 -20.90
CA TYR A 163 5.54 -8.24 -19.52
C TYR A 163 4.47 -8.54 -18.45
N GLN A 164 3.20 -8.18 -18.70
CA GLN A 164 2.07 -8.45 -17.79
C GLN A 164 1.61 -9.89 -17.94
N ARG A 165 1.46 -10.36 -19.19
CA ARG A 165 1.15 -11.76 -19.47
C ARG A 165 2.21 -12.69 -18.88
N GLN A 166 3.50 -12.35 -19.06
CA GLN A 166 4.60 -13.13 -18.55
C GLN A 166 4.56 -13.25 -17.02
N ARG A 167 4.11 -12.21 -16.29
CA ARG A 167 3.91 -12.30 -14.81
C ARG A 167 2.85 -13.35 -14.43
N VAL A 168 1.76 -13.41 -15.18
CA VAL A 168 0.69 -14.40 -14.94
C VAL A 168 1.15 -15.80 -15.30
N LEU A 169 1.82 -15.97 -16.45
CA LEU A 169 2.35 -17.26 -16.90
C LEU A 169 3.42 -17.79 -15.94
N THR A 170 4.35 -16.94 -15.51
CA THR A 170 5.38 -17.31 -14.53
C THR A 170 4.79 -17.67 -13.16
N LEU A 171 3.64 -17.11 -12.79
CA LEU A 171 2.94 -17.52 -11.57
C LEU A 171 2.36 -18.93 -11.69
N LEU A 172 1.78 -19.27 -12.86
CA LEU A 172 1.16 -20.57 -13.11
C LEU A 172 2.23 -21.68 -13.31
N ASP A 173 3.32 -21.33 -13.96
CA ASP A 173 4.46 -22.22 -14.19
C ASP A 173 5.79 -21.47 -13.97
N PRO A 174 6.27 -21.41 -12.72
CA PRO A 174 7.55 -20.78 -12.40
C PRO A 174 8.75 -21.43 -13.10
N ALA A 175 8.65 -22.71 -13.48
CA ALA A 175 9.70 -23.43 -14.16
C ALA A 175 9.90 -22.98 -15.63
N SER A 176 8.92 -22.30 -16.21
CA SER A 176 9.03 -21.75 -17.58
C SER A 176 10.01 -20.56 -17.68
N ASP A 177 10.33 -19.89 -16.53
CA ASP A 177 11.30 -18.79 -16.46
C ASP A 177 12.31 -19.03 -15.32
N PRO A 178 13.16 -20.07 -15.44
CA PRO A 178 14.01 -20.53 -14.34
C PRO A 178 15.20 -19.60 -14.03
N LEU A 179 15.48 -18.59 -14.86
CA LEU A 179 16.56 -17.61 -14.67
C LEU A 179 16.03 -16.18 -14.40
N GLY A 180 14.72 -15.97 -14.55
CA GLY A 180 14.09 -14.69 -14.33
C GLY A 180 13.23 -14.67 -13.07
N ARG A 181 11.97 -14.25 -13.21
CA ARG A 181 11.03 -14.11 -12.07
C ARG A 181 10.61 -15.45 -11.48
N GLY A 182 10.58 -16.53 -12.28
CA GLY A 182 10.33 -17.88 -11.80
C GLY A 182 11.37 -18.31 -10.78
N PHE A 183 12.64 -17.95 -10.99
CA PHE A 183 13.71 -18.20 -10.03
C PHE A 183 13.39 -17.60 -8.64
N HIS A 184 12.88 -16.36 -8.59
CA HIS A 184 12.51 -15.71 -7.33
C HIS A 184 11.43 -16.49 -6.58
N ILE A 185 10.39 -16.96 -7.28
CA ILE A 185 9.28 -17.73 -6.70
C ILE A 185 9.78 -19.09 -6.21
N ILE A 186 10.56 -19.81 -7.03
CA ILE A 186 11.10 -21.13 -6.69
C ILE A 186 12.00 -21.01 -5.45
N GLN A 187 12.96 -20.09 -5.45
CA GLN A 187 13.89 -19.94 -4.33
C GLN A 187 13.20 -19.49 -3.04
N SER A 188 12.21 -18.60 -3.14
CA SER A 188 11.43 -18.18 -1.96
C SER A 188 10.60 -19.34 -1.39
N THR A 189 9.96 -20.16 -2.24
CA THR A 189 9.19 -21.33 -1.79
C THR A 189 10.09 -22.40 -1.16
N ILE A 190 11.29 -22.63 -1.72
CA ILE A 190 12.29 -23.52 -1.13
C ILE A 190 12.74 -22.99 0.25
N ALA A 191 13.01 -21.68 0.37
CA ALA A 191 13.42 -21.08 1.63
C ALA A 191 12.32 -21.23 2.69
N ILE A 192 11.06 -20.89 2.36
CA ILE A 192 9.92 -21.05 3.27
C ILE A 192 9.76 -22.51 3.71
N GLY A 193 9.78 -23.44 2.75
CA GLY A 193 9.61 -24.86 3.05
C GLY A 193 10.75 -25.45 3.90
N SER A 194 11.98 -24.95 3.69
CA SER A 194 13.16 -25.40 4.41
C SER A 194 13.19 -24.95 5.89
N GLY A 195 12.44 -23.93 6.25
CA GLY A 195 12.32 -23.45 7.63
C GLY A 195 11.50 -24.38 8.53
N GLY A 196 10.64 -25.23 7.97
CA GLY A 196 9.81 -26.14 8.75
C GLY A 196 8.96 -25.44 9.81
N VAL A 197 8.74 -26.10 10.96
CA VAL A 197 7.90 -25.56 12.04
C VAL A 197 8.66 -24.53 12.87
N TRP A 198 9.90 -24.79 13.25
CA TRP A 198 10.65 -23.99 14.22
C TRP A 198 11.70 -23.06 13.61
N GLY A 199 11.95 -23.19 12.30
CA GLY A 199 13.03 -22.48 11.62
C GLY A 199 14.39 -23.14 11.80
N LYS A 200 15.37 -22.64 11.06
CA LYS A 200 16.77 -23.10 11.15
C LYS A 200 17.57 -22.37 12.22
N GLY A 201 17.07 -21.27 12.73
CA GLY A 201 17.77 -20.38 13.65
C GLY A 201 18.18 -19.06 13.02
N TRP A 202 18.41 -18.07 13.87
CA TRP A 202 18.82 -16.72 13.46
C TRP A 202 20.16 -16.74 12.70
N MET A 203 20.16 -16.20 11.47
CA MET A 203 21.30 -16.18 10.55
C MET A 203 21.83 -17.55 10.11
N GLU A 204 21.07 -18.65 10.33
CA GLU A 204 21.43 -20.01 9.93
C GLU A 204 20.71 -20.48 8.65
N GLY A 205 19.96 -19.59 8.01
CA GLY A 205 19.29 -19.82 6.74
C GLY A 205 20.28 -20.13 5.61
N THR A 206 20.23 -21.35 5.05
CA THR A 206 21.15 -21.80 4.00
C THR A 206 20.90 -21.10 2.68
N GLN A 207 19.62 -20.90 2.29
CA GLN A 207 19.24 -20.20 1.06
C GLN A 207 19.65 -18.73 1.12
N THR A 208 19.54 -18.14 2.31
CA THR A 208 19.93 -16.75 2.58
C THR A 208 21.45 -16.56 2.55
N ARG A 209 22.23 -17.48 3.17
CA ARG A 209 23.71 -17.41 3.21
C ARG A 209 24.34 -17.61 1.84
N LEU A 210 23.78 -18.49 1.02
CA LEU A 210 24.25 -18.78 -0.33
C LEU A 210 23.75 -17.77 -1.37
N GLU A 211 23.03 -16.72 -0.93
CA GLU A 211 22.49 -15.65 -1.78
C GLU A 211 21.53 -16.13 -2.89
N PHE A 212 20.91 -17.31 -2.71
CA PHE A 212 19.96 -17.84 -3.68
C PHE A 212 18.62 -17.10 -3.72
N VAL A 213 18.25 -16.39 -2.63
CA VAL A 213 17.03 -15.55 -2.61
C VAL A 213 17.39 -14.15 -3.12
N PRO A 214 16.99 -13.77 -4.34
CA PRO A 214 17.19 -12.43 -4.84
C PRO A 214 16.34 -11.42 -4.07
N GLU A 215 16.75 -10.15 -4.03
CA GLU A 215 16.02 -9.07 -3.32
C GLU A 215 15.63 -9.45 -1.88
N ARG A 216 16.44 -10.28 -1.21
CA ARG A 216 16.24 -10.81 0.15
C ARG A 216 16.04 -9.75 1.23
N THR A 217 16.46 -8.52 0.98
CA THR A 217 16.32 -7.39 1.94
C THR A 217 15.11 -6.50 1.64
N THR A 218 14.50 -6.66 0.48
CA THR A 218 13.39 -5.84 -0.01
C THR A 218 12.11 -6.67 -0.12
N ASP A 219 11.77 -7.14 -1.29
CA ASP A 219 10.48 -7.75 -1.58
C ASP A 219 10.33 -9.18 -1.04
N PHE A 220 11.45 -9.91 -0.88
CA PHE A 220 11.50 -11.31 -0.45
C PHE A 220 12.04 -11.53 0.97
N ILE A 221 12.05 -10.50 1.81
CA ILE A 221 12.52 -10.62 3.19
C ILE A 221 11.73 -11.66 4.00
N LEU A 222 10.45 -11.85 3.68
CA LEU A 222 9.63 -12.87 4.32
C LEU A 222 10.17 -14.29 4.09
N ALA A 223 10.75 -14.58 2.92
CA ALA A 223 11.34 -15.89 2.66
C ALA A 223 12.52 -16.17 3.60
N VAL A 224 13.36 -15.16 3.82
CA VAL A 224 14.48 -15.21 4.79
C VAL A 224 13.95 -15.44 6.20
N PHE A 225 12.98 -14.62 6.61
CA PHE A 225 12.35 -14.73 7.93
C PHE A 225 11.70 -16.10 8.14
N SER A 226 11.04 -16.63 7.12
CA SER A 226 10.41 -17.95 7.17
C SER A 226 11.43 -19.08 7.27
N GLU A 227 12.57 -18.97 6.61
CA GLU A 227 13.66 -19.94 6.72
C GLU A 227 14.26 -19.97 8.12
N GLU A 228 14.46 -18.78 8.73
CA GLU A 228 15.11 -18.65 10.04
C GLU A 228 14.17 -18.96 11.21
N PHE A 229 12.89 -18.52 11.15
CA PHE A 229 11.93 -18.63 12.26
C PHE A 229 10.79 -19.65 12.04
N GLY A 230 10.70 -20.23 10.87
CA GLY A 230 9.74 -21.27 10.53
C GLY A 230 8.27 -20.82 10.57
N LEU A 231 7.38 -21.80 10.67
CA LEU A 231 5.93 -21.60 10.74
C LEU A 231 5.52 -20.81 12.00
N VAL A 232 6.15 -21.08 13.13
CA VAL A 232 5.86 -20.38 14.39
C VAL A 232 6.18 -18.90 14.29
N GLY A 233 7.35 -18.53 13.75
CA GLY A 233 7.71 -17.12 13.52
C GLY A 233 6.76 -16.44 12.56
N ASN A 234 6.38 -17.08 11.45
CA ASN A 234 5.39 -16.57 10.52
C ASN A 234 4.01 -16.37 11.17
N GLY A 235 3.58 -17.31 12.03
CA GLY A 235 2.33 -17.19 12.78
C GLY A 235 2.32 -15.98 13.69
N VAL A 236 3.42 -15.74 14.43
CA VAL A 236 3.59 -14.55 15.28
C VAL A 236 3.55 -13.27 14.44
N LEU A 237 4.27 -13.23 13.32
CA LEU A 237 4.31 -12.07 12.43
C LEU A 237 2.93 -11.73 11.87
N ILE A 238 2.20 -12.74 11.39
CA ILE A 238 0.83 -12.57 10.87
C ILE A 238 -0.10 -12.08 11.99
N ALA A 239 0.00 -12.66 13.19
CA ALA A 239 -0.80 -12.23 14.34
C ALA A 239 -0.55 -10.77 14.71
N LEU A 240 0.72 -10.30 14.67
CA LEU A 240 1.07 -8.90 14.89
C LEU A 240 0.46 -7.98 13.83
N TYR A 241 0.57 -8.33 12.53
CA TYR A 241 -0.06 -7.54 11.47
C TYR A 241 -1.58 -7.49 11.63
N LEU A 242 -2.22 -8.62 11.93
CA LEU A 242 -3.67 -8.66 12.18
C LEU A 242 -4.04 -7.82 13.40
N ALA A 243 -3.27 -7.85 14.48
CA ALA A 243 -3.51 -7.02 15.65
C ALA A 243 -3.48 -5.51 15.31
N VAL A 244 -2.50 -5.08 14.50
CA VAL A 244 -2.42 -3.68 14.01
C VAL A 244 -3.63 -3.33 13.17
N VAL A 245 -4.00 -4.18 12.20
CA VAL A 245 -5.15 -3.95 11.32
C VAL A 245 -6.46 -3.88 12.11
N LEU A 246 -6.71 -4.87 12.97
CA LEU A 246 -7.93 -4.92 13.80
C LEU A 246 -8.02 -3.71 14.73
N ARG A 247 -6.89 -3.31 15.33
CA ARG A 247 -6.85 -2.10 16.17
C ARG A 247 -7.15 -0.84 15.36
N ALA A 248 -6.57 -0.70 14.16
CA ALA A 248 -6.80 0.43 13.27
C ALA A 248 -8.26 0.47 12.79
N LEU A 249 -8.86 -0.66 12.44
CA LEU A 249 -10.28 -0.77 12.09
C LEU A 249 -11.21 -0.44 13.27
N ALA A 250 -10.85 -0.87 14.48
CA ALA A 250 -11.60 -0.51 15.69
C ALA A 250 -11.54 1.01 15.98
N ILE A 251 -10.43 1.69 15.67
CA ILE A 251 -10.32 3.15 15.73
C ILE A 251 -11.21 3.77 14.65
N ALA A 252 -11.14 3.29 13.42
CA ALA A 252 -11.95 3.76 12.30
C ALA A 252 -13.46 3.67 12.59
N ALA A 253 -13.93 2.52 13.09
CA ALA A 253 -15.33 2.30 13.43
C ALA A 253 -15.87 3.29 14.48
N ARG A 254 -14.97 3.84 15.29
CA ARG A 254 -15.29 4.81 16.34
C ARG A 254 -14.95 6.26 15.97
N GLY A 255 -14.62 6.55 14.72
CA GLY A 255 -14.35 7.90 14.21
C GLY A 255 -15.54 8.84 14.42
N LEU A 256 -15.25 10.10 14.78
CA LEU A 256 -16.26 11.11 15.12
C LEU A 256 -17.09 11.51 13.90
N THR A 257 -16.51 11.46 12.71
CA THR A 257 -17.15 11.90 11.48
C THR A 257 -17.00 10.85 10.39
N LEU A 258 -17.78 10.99 9.32
CA LEU A 258 -17.66 10.12 8.14
C LEU A 258 -16.25 10.18 7.56
N PHE A 259 -15.65 11.36 7.45
CA PHE A 259 -14.26 11.54 7.02
C PHE A 259 -13.27 10.69 7.83
N ASP A 260 -13.36 10.78 9.17
CA ASP A 260 -12.44 10.05 10.06
C ASP A 260 -12.61 8.54 9.89
N ARG A 261 -13.86 8.06 9.79
CA ARG A 261 -14.18 6.63 9.61
C ARG A 261 -13.66 6.10 8.28
N LEU A 262 -13.90 6.84 7.19
CA LEU A 262 -13.50 6.44 5.84
C LEU A 262 -11.97 6.45 5.69
N LEU A 263 -11.32 7.55 6.11
CA LEU A 263 -9.88 7.69 6.01
C LEU A 263 -9.14 6.63 6.83
N ALA A 264 -9.47 6.52 8.13
CA ALA A 264 -8.80 5.55 8.99
C ALA A 264 -9.06 4.10 8.57
N GLY A 265 -10.29 3.80 8.14
CA GLY A 265 -10.65 2.47 7.65
C GLY A 265 -9.90 2.10 6.36
N ALA A 266 -9.82 3.02 5.41
CA ALA A 266 -9.07 2.81 4.18
C ALA A 266 -7.58 2.61 4.45
N LEU A 267 -6.95 3.43 5.30
CA LEU A 267 -5.53 3.31 5.66
C LEU A 267 -5.22 2.00 6.40
N ALA A 268 -6.14 1.54 7.26
CA ALA A 268 -6.03 0.23 7.91
C ALA A 268 -6.06 -0.92 6.90
N LEU A 269 -6.97 -0.86 5.93
CA LEU A 269 -7.09 -1.86 4.88
C LEU A 269 -5.92 -1.80 3.87
N VAL A 270 -5.37 -0.63 3.60
CA VAL A 270 -4.13 -0.49 2.80
C VAL A 270 -2.96 -1.19 3.50
N PHE A 271 -2.81 -1.01 4.81
CA PHE A 271 -1.78 -1.72 5.58
C PHE A 271 -1.95 -3.24 5.48
N PHE A 272 -3.19 -3.73 5.58
CA PHE A 272 -3.52 -5.14 5.35
C PHE A 272 -3.11 -5.60 3.94
N VAL A 273 -3.44 -4.82 2.90
CA VAL A 273 -3.09 -5.17 1.50
C VAL A 273 -1.58 -5.26 1.30
N TYR A 274 -0.81 -4.36 1.90
CA TYR A 274 0.66 -4.46 1.84
C TYR A 274 1.17 -5.79 2.39
N ALA A 275 0.71 -6.18 3.58
CA ALA A 275 1.10 -7.45 4.20
C ALA A 275 0.59 -8.65 3.37
N PHE A 276 -0.69 -8.65 2.99
CA PHE A 276 -1.32 -9.72 2.23
C PHE A 276 -0.67 -9.95 0.87
N VAL A 277 -0.44 -8.88 0.12
CA VAL A 277 0.18 -8.98 -1.22
C VAL A 277 1.63 -9.44 -1.12
N ASN A 278 2.40 -8.93 -0.15
CA ASN A 278 3.78 -9.39 0.03
C ASN A 278 3.83 -10.87 0.42
N ILE A 279 3.07 -11.28 1.44
CA ILE A 279 3.00 -12.68 1.88
C ILE A 279 2.55 -13.57 0.70
N GLY A 280 1.51 -13.15 -0.03
CA GLY A 280 0.99 -13.92 -1.17
C GLY A 280 1.98 -14.05 -2.33
N MET A 281 2.74 -13.00 -2.66
CA MET A 281 3.73 -13.09 -3.74
C MET A 281 4.96 -13.91 -3.35
N VAL A 282 5.42 -13.82 -2.10
CA VAL A 282 6.58 -14.58 -1.62
C VAL A 282 6.25 -16.06 -1.48
N SER A 283 5.00 -16.40 -1.11
CA SER A 283 4.51 -17.79 -1.06
C SER A 283 4.09 -18.37 -2.42
N GLY A 284 4.18 -17.59 -3.51
CA GLY A 284 3.81 -18.04 -4.86
C GLY A 284 2.31 -18.13 -5.11
N VAL A 285 1.46 -17.52 -4.26
CA VAL A 285 0.00 -17.45 -4.44
C VAL A 285 -0.41 -16.27 -5.33
N LEU A 286 0.36 -15.17 -5.27
CA LEU A 286 0.13 -13.96 -6.06
C LEU A 286 1.33 -13.67 -6.98
N PRO A 287 1.09 -13.01 -8.13
CA PRO A 287 2.18 -12.63 -9.02
C PRO A 287 3.12 -11.62 -8.34
N VAL A 288 4.41 -11.69 -8.71
CA VAL A 288 5.43 -10.78 -8.17
C VAL A 288 5.18 -9.36 -8.68
N VAL A 289 4.75 -8.48 -7.79
CA VAL A 289 4.42 -7.07 -8.10
C VAL A 289 5.37 -6.06 -7.44
N GLY A 290 6.23 -6.51 -6.53
CA GLY A 290 7.21 -5.64 -5.87
C GLY A 290 6.60 -4.75 -4.78
N VAL A 291 5.75 -5.32 -3.93
CA VAL A 291 5.17 -4.63 -2.77
C VAL A 291 5.97 -5.03 -1.52
N PRO A 292 6.58 -4.08 -0.80
CA PRO A 292 7.39 -4.39 0.37
C PRO A 292 6.53 -4.83 1.57
N LEU A 293 7.07 -5.69 2.42
CA LEU A 293 6.45 -6.09 3.68
C LEU A 293 6.51 -4.94 4.70
N PRO A 294 5.39 -4.56 5.34
CA PRO A 294 5.34 -3.41 6.22
C PRO A 294 6.42 -3.43 7.32
N PHE A 295 7.19 -2.35 7.42
CA PHE A 295 8.27 -2.11 8.39
C PHE A 295 9.43 -3.13 8.43
N MET A 296 9.31 -4.26 7.74
CA MET A 296 10.39 -5.26 7.65
C MET A 296 11.25 -5.08 6.40
N SER A 297 10.62 -4.82 5.24
CA SER A 297 11.35 -4.64 3.99
C SER A 297 12.18 -3.37 3.99
N TYR A 298 13.37 -3.45 3.39
CA TYR A 298 14.18 -2.26 3.10
C TYR A 298 13.52 -1.43 2.00
N GLY A 299 12.81 -0.37 2.39
CA GLY A 299 12.08 0.51 1.48
C GLY A 299 11.70 1.82 2.18
N GLY A 300 12.59 2.82 2.17
CA GLY A 300 12.44 4.04 2.97
C GLY A 300 11.16 4.82 2.68
N THR A 301 10.79 5.00 1.41
CA THR A 301 9.57 5.73 1.03
C THR A 301 8.30 4.99 1.43
N ALA A 302 8.23 3.67 1.21
CA ALA A 302 7.09 2.86 1.60
C ALA A 302 6.91 2.82 3.12
N MET A 303 8.02 2.69 3.89
CA MET A 303 7.98 2.73 5.36
C MET A 303 7.47 4.08 5.87
N ALA A 304 7.94 5.19 5.30
CA ALA A 304 7.49 6.53 5.65
C ALA A 304 6.00 6.73 5.34
N THR A 305 5.53 6.27 4.18
CA THR A 305 4.11 6.34 3.78
C THR A 305 3.22 5.51 4.71
N LEU A 306 3.65 4.30 5.08
CA LEU A 306 2.93 3.46 6.04
C LEU A 306 2.93 4.08 7.45
N GLY A 307 4.07 4.67 7.86
CA GLY A 307 4.17 5.43 9.11
C GLY A 307 3.20 6.61 9.13
N LEU A 308 3.17 7.42 8.07
CA LEU A 308 2.19 8.51 7.90
C LEU A 308 0.76 7.98 8.01
N GLY A 309 0.44 6.90 7.28
CA GLY A 309 -0.91 6.30 7.30
C GLY A 309 -1.35 5.88 8.70
N LEU A 310 -0.52 5.13 9.43
CA LEU A 310 -0.81 4.73 10.81
C LEU A 310 -0.87 5.94 11.75
N GLY A 311 -0.03 6.95 11.55
CA GLY A 311 -0.08 8.19 12.32
C GLY A 311 -1.40 8.92 12.14
N LEU A 312 -1.93 8.99 10.91
CA LEU A 312 -3.26 9.57 10.66
C LEU A 312 -4.37 8.79 11.38
N VAL A 313 -4.30 7.44 11.38
CA VAL A 313 -5.24 6.60 12.16
C VAL A 313 -5.14 6.91 13.66
N MET A 314 -3.92 7.08 14.20
CA MET A 314 -3.72 7.48 15.59
C MET A 314 -4.27 8.90 15.87
N GLY A 315 -4.16 9.82 14.90
CA GLY A 315 -4.76 11.16 14.97
C GLY A 315 -6.27 11.11 15.16
N VAL A 316 -6.96 10.20 14.47
CA VAL A 316 -8.41 9.96 14.65
C VAL A 316 -8.72 9.47 16.07
N ALA A 317 -7.92 8.55 16.62
CA ALA A 317 -8.08 8.09 18.01
C ALA A 317 -7.88 9.22 19.01
N ARG A 318 -6.87 10.07 18.80
CA ARG A 318 -6.57 11.23 19.66
C ARG A 318 -7.69 12.28 19.64
N ALA A 319 -8.23 12.60 18.47
CA ALA A 319 -9.32 13.57 18.33
C ALA A 319 -10.55 13.13 19.13
N ARG A 320 -10.81 11.83 19.23
CA ARG A 320 -11.87 11.27 20.06
C ARG A 320 -11.60 11.39 21.55
N ALA A 321 -10.35 11.21 21.98
CA ALA A 321 -9.99 11.30 23.40
C ALA A 321 -10.09 12.74 23.96
N HIS A 322 -10.02 13.76 23.08
CA HIS A 322 -10.08 15.18 23.45
C HIS A 322 -11.06 15.95 22.56
N PRO A 323 -12.38 15.69 22.66
CA PRO A 323 -13.40 16.30 21.79
C PRO A 323 -13.52 17.81 21.95
N GLU A 324 -13.29 18.36 23.15
CA GLU A 324 -13.35 19.80 23.42
C GLU A 324 -12.29 20.60 22.68
N GLY A 325 -11.07 20.07 22.59
CA GLY A 325 -10.00 20.68 21.81
C GLY A 325 -10.22 20.62 20.30
N ALA A 326 -10.96 19.61 19.81
CA ALA A 326 -11.33 19.48 18.40
C ALA A 326 -12.44 20.47 18.01
N ALA A 327 -13.44 20.67 18.84
CA ALA A 327 -14.55 21.60 18.62
C ALA A 327 -14.10 23.08 18.64
N GLN A 328 -13.24 23.47 19.59
CA GLN A 328 -12.69 24.84 19.67
C GLN A 328 -11.82 25.21 18.46
N ARG A 329 -11.12 24.23 17.87
CA ARG A 329 -10.31 24.44 16.66
C ARG A 329 -11.15 24.51 15.39
N MET A 330 -12.30 23.87 15.34
CA MET A 330 -13.24 23.97 14.22
C MET A 330 -13.90 25.36 14.14
N ASN A 331 -14.30 25.92 15.26
CA ASN A 331 -14.93 27.28 15.33
C ASN A 331 -13.96 28.43 15.02
N ARG A 332 -12.65 28.20 14.91
CA ARG A 332 -11.69 29.27 14.53
C ARG A 332 -11.51 29.40 13.01
N PHE A 333 -12.13 28.56 12.22
CA PHE A 333 -11.96 28.51 10.76
C PHE A 333 -13.29 28.53 9.97
N THR A 334 -14.43 28.66 10.66
CA THR A 334 -15.72 29.12 10.12
C THR A 334 -15.88 30.60 10.31
#